data_f79b3f15e34ed08bed632a49f09ace9a
#
_entry.id   f79b3f15e34ed08bed632a49f09ace9a
#
_cell.length_a   1.000
_cell.length_b   1.000
_cell.length_c   1.000
_cell.angle_alpha   90.00
_cell.angle_beta   90.00
_cell.angle_gamma   90.00
#
_symmetry.space_group_name_H-M   'P 1'
#
loop_
_entity.id
_entity.type
_entity.pdbx_description
1 polymer ?
#
loop_
_entity_poly.entity_id
_entity_poly.type
_entity_poly.pdbx_seq_one_letter_code
_entity_poly.pdbx_strand_id
1 'polypeptide(L)' 'MKIVFLEPLGLKVQQIETACEGLKKAGHEVVVYPDRNENLAELIRRADGADVVIESNIPLRKDFLDACPI' A
#
# COMPACT_ATOMS: atom_id res chain seq x y z
N MET A 1 -0.11 -11.08 7.58
CA MET A 1 -0.31 -10.49 6.25
C MET A 1 0.58 -9.28 6.05
N LYS A 2 0.94 -9.02 4.81
CA LYS A 2 1.59 -7.76 4.44
C LYS A 2 0.56 -6.81 3.85
N ILE A 3 0.37 -5.66 4.50
CA ILE A 3 -0.58 -4.63 4.12
C ILE A 3 0.20 -3.43 3.62
N VAL A 4 -0.02 -3.02 2.38
CA VAL A 4 0.72 -1.92 1.75
C VAL A 4 -0.22 -0.78 1.42
N PHE A 5 0.09 0.40 1.94
CA PHE A 5 -0.52 1.66 1.52
C PHE A 5 0.35 2.22 0.39
N LEU A 6 -0.17 2.22 -0.82
CA LEU A 6 0.58 2.72 -1.99
C LEU A 6 0.83 4.22 -1.94
N GLU A 7 0.08 4.92 -1.10
CA GLU A 7 0.21 6.37 -0.92
C GLU A 7 -0.45 6.77 0.42
N PRO A 8 -0.22 7.98 0.95
CA PRO A 8 -0.64 8.32 2.31
C PRO A 8 -2.11 8.76 2.47
N LEU A 9 -2.98 8.58 1.47
CA LEU A 9 -4.42 8.86 1.54
C LEU A 9 -4.76 10.30 1.97
N GLY A 10 -3.91 11.27 1.64
CA GLY A 10 -4.08 12.65 2.08
C GLY A 10 -3.76 12.88 3.56
N LEU A 11 -3.20 11.89 4.24
CA LEU A 11 -2.80 11.96 5.64
C LEU A 11 -1.28 11.96 5.77
N LYS A 12 -0.79 12.23 6.97
CA LYS A 12 0.62 12.02 7.29
C LYS A 12 0.87 10.53 7.52
N VAL A 13 2.04 10.04 7.11
CA VAL A 13 2.43 8.64 7.31
C VAL A 13 2.26 8.23 8.77
N GLN A 14 2.69 9.08 9.70
CA GLN A 14 2.57 8.79 11.13
C GLN A 14 1.11 8.58 11.58
N GLN A 15 0.17 9.31 10.99
CA GLN A 15 -1.24 9.14 11.31
C GLN A 15 -1.75 7.77 10.89
N ILE A 16 -1.34 7.29 9.72
CA ILE A 16 -1.71 5.96 9.24
C ILE A 16 -1.05 4.88 10.11
N GLU A 17 0.23 5.03 10.41
CA GLU A 17 0.96 4.07 11.24
C GLU A 17 0.36 3.96 12.64
N THR A 18 -0.02 5.08 13.25
CA THR A 18 -0.68 5.11 14.55
C THR A 18 -2.03 4.38 14.49
N ALA A 19 -2.81 4.65 13.45
CA ALA A 19 -4.10 3.99 13.27
C ALA A 19 -3.96 2.47 13.05
N CYS A 20 -2.81 2.01 12.53
CA CYS A 20 -2.55 0.61 12.23
C CYS A 20 -1.81 -0.14 13.35
N GLU A 21 -1.57 0.49 14.50
CA GLU A 21 -0.83 -0.17 15.59
C GLU A 21 -1.44 -1.49 16.01
N GLY A 22 -2.77 -1.60 16.04
CA GLY A 22 -3.46 -2.84 16.37
C GLY A 22 -3.14 -3.97 15.39
N LEU A 23 -3.02 -3.64 14.11
CA LEU A 23 -2.64 -4.62 13.08
C LEU A 23 -1.20 -5.08 13.26
N LYS A 24 -0.29 -4.17 13.56
CA LYS A 24 1.11 -4.52 13.82
C LYS A 24 1.25 -5.41 15.05
N LYS A 25 0.51 -5.12 16.12
CA LYS A 25 0.48 -5.93 17.33
C LYS A 25 -0.06 -7.33 17.08
N ALA A 26 -0.98 -7.47 16.13
CA ALA A 26 -1.52 -8.76 15.72
C ALA A 26 -0.58 -9.56 14.82
N GLY A 27 0.61 -9.04 14.51
CA GLY A 27 1.62 -9.72 13.71
C GLY A 27 1.59 -9.41 12.23
N HIS A 28 0.81 -8.41 11.80
CA HIS A 28 0.78 -8.00 10.39
C HIS A 28 1.87 -6.98 10.10
N GLU A 29 2.46 -7.08 8.90
CA GLU A 29 3.38 -6.07 8.41
C GLU A 29 2.58 -4.95 7.73
N VAL A 30 2.83 -3.69 8.13
CA VAL A 30 2.18 -2.52 7.53
C VAL A 30 3.25 -1.63 6.93
N VAL A 31 3.15 -1.38 5.64
CA VAL A 31 4.07 -0.53 4.89
C VAL A 31 3.30 0.65 4.34
N VAL A 32 3.76 1.87 4.62
CA VAL A 32 3.13 3.10 4.14
C VAL A 32 4.14 3.89 3.33
N TYR A 33 3.87 4.06 2.04
CA TYR A 33 4.71 4.89 1.19
C TYR A 33 4.36 6.36 1.37
N PRO A 34 5.35 7.24 1.51
CA PRO A 34 5.12 8.63 1.93
C PRO A 34 4.68 9.56 0.82
N ASP A 35 4.74 9.12 -0.43
CA ASP A 35 4.40 9.93 -1.59
C ASP A 35 3.44 9.22 -2.51
N ARG A 36 2.69 10.00 -3.27
CA ARG A 36 1.83 9.48 -4.34
C ARG A 36 2.64 9.34 -5.61
N ASN A 37 2.61 8.15 -6.22
CA ASN A 37 3.24 7.88 -7.50
C ASN A 37 2.26 7.09 -8.37
N GLU A 38 2.10 7.51 -9.62
CA GLU A 38 1.19 6.85 -10.56
C GLU A 38 1.92 6.08 -11.65
N ASN A 39 3.25 5.99 -11.54
CA ASN A 39 4.04 5.19 -12.48
C ASN A 39 3.79 3.69 -12.23
N LEU A 40 3.43 2.97 -13.29
CA LEU A 40 3.07 1.56 -13.18
C LEU A 40 4.18 0.71 -12.56
N ALA A 41 5.41 0.87 -13.02
CA ALA A 41 6.54 0.07 -12.52
C ALA A 41 6.78 0.31 -11.03
N GLU A 42 6.66 1.56 -10.58
CA GLU A 42 6.83 1.90 -9.17
C GLU A 42 5.68 1.35 -8.32
N LEU A 43 4.44 1.40 -8.81
CA LEU A 43 3.29 0.83 -8.10
C LEU A 43 3.43 -0.69 -7.95
N ILE A 44 3.88 -1.36 -8.99
CA ILE A 44 4.14 -2.80 -8.95
C ILE A 44 5.21 -3.12 -7.90
N ARG A 45 6.29 -2.34 -7.89
CA ARG A 45 7.37 -2.51 -6.91
C ARG A 45 6.86 -2.34 -5.47
N ARG A 46 6.04 -1.30 -5.24
CA ARG A 46 5.49 -1.02 -3.91
C ARG A 46 4.55 -2.11 -3.43
N ALA A 47 3.81 -2.72 -4.34
CA ALA A 47 2.84 -3.77 -4.02
C ALA A 47 3.46 -5.16 -3.93
N ASP A 48 4.76 -5.31 -4.21
CA ASP A 48 5.41 -6.62 -4.23
C ASP A 48 5.26 -7.34 -2.89
N GLY A 49 4.77 -8.57 -2.97
CA GLY A 49 4.56 -9.40 -1.79
C GLY A 49 3.38 -9.00 -0.90
N ALA A 50 2.59 -8.00 -1.28
CA ALA A 50 1.45 -7.56 -0.48
C ALA A 50 0.29 -8.56 -0.54
N ASP A 51 -0.35 -8.77 0.59
CA ASP A 51 -1.62 -9.49 0.68
C ASP A 51 -2.80 -8.55 0.50
N VAL A 52 -2.63 -7.29 0.96
CA VAL A 52 -3.63 -6.23 0.85
C VAL A 52 -2.97 -4.96 0.36
N VAL A 53 -3.58 -4.31 -0.59
CA VAL A 53 -3.12 -3.02 -1.12
C VAL A 53 -4.22 -1.97 -0.90
N ILE A 54 -3.84 -0.84 -0.30
CA ILE A 54 -4.75 0.27 -0.03
C ILE A 54 -4.26 1.49 -0.78
N GLU A 55 -5.17 2.18 -1.46
CA GLU A 55 -4.85 3.40 -2.20
C GLU A 55 -6.10 4.27 -2.33
N SER A 56 -5.91 5.50 -2.82
CA SER A 56 -7.00 6.45 -3.07
C SER A 56 -6.73 7.16 -4.40
N ASN A 57 -7.70 7.09 -5.32
CA ASN A 57 -7.67 7.80 -6.60
C ASN A 57 -6.49 7.46 -7.53
N ILE A 58 -5.82 6.33 -7.33
CA ILE A 58 -4.83 5.81 -8.28
C ILE A 58 -5.51 4.73 -9.11
N PRO A 59 -5.63 4.89 -10.44
CA PRO A 59 -6.24 3.84 -11.26
C PRO A 59 -5.35 2.60 -11.28
N LEU A 60 -5.83 1.51 -10.73
CA LEU A 60 -5.16 0.20 -10.79
C LEU A 60 -5.78 -0.60 -11.91
N ARG A 61 -5.09 -0.64 -13.04
CA ARG A 61 -5.59 -1.26 -14.25
C ARG A 61 -5.13 -2.73 -14.36
N LYS A 62 -5.58 -3.38 -15.42
CA LYS A 62 -5.29 -4.79 -15.67
C LYS A 62 -3.78 -5.11 -15.60
N ASP A 63 -2.94 -4.24 -16.16
CA ASP A 63 -1.48 -4.45 -16.15
C ASP A 63 -0.92 -4.56 -14.73
N PHE A 64 -1.40 -3.71 -13.82
CA PHE A 64 -1.03 -3.78 -12.42
C PHE A 64 -1.54 -5.07 -11.79
N LEU A 65 -2.81 -5.39 -12.00
CA LEU A 65 -3.44 -6.57 -11.39
C LEU A 65 -2.80 -7.87 -11.87
N ASP A 66 -2.42 -7.94 -13.14
CA ASP A 66 -1.76 -9.12 -13.70
C ASP A 66 -0.34 -9.30 -13.13
N ALA A 67 0.35 -8.19 -12.83
CA ALA A 67 1.71 -8.22 -12.30
C ALA A 67 1.76 -8.45 -10.78
N CYS A 68 0.68 -8.17 -10.07
CA CYS A 68 0.60 -8.26 -8.62
C CYS A 68 -0.60 -9.13 -8.21
N PRO A 69 -0.47 -10.45 -8.24
CA PRO A 69 -1.55 -11.33 -7.81
C PRO A 69 -1.73 -11.20 -6.29
N ILE A 70 -2.81 -10.54 -5.95
CA ILE A 70 -3.16 -10.25 -4.55
C ILE A 70 -4.37 -11.08 -4.16
#